data_f93f1378a6abf9cbb263217b567bf562
#
_entry.id   f93f1378a6abf9cbb263217b567bf562
#
_cell.length_a   1.000
_cell.length_b   1.000
_cell.length_c   1.000
_cell.angle_alpha   90.00
_cell.angle_beta   90.00
_cell.angle_gamma   90.00
#
_symmetry.space_group_name_H-M   'P 1'
#
loop_
_entity.id
_entity.type
_entity.pdbx_description
1 polymer ?
#
loop_
_entity_poly.entity_id
_entity_poly.type
_entity_poly.pdbx_seq_one_letter_code
_entity_poly.pdbx_strand_id
1 'polypeptide(L)'
;MNTNLEKLFAYIETLGWDVYCDGDGSVELYQFSPAGEDFGFTVSENNLIEDVKDYAESFDSEEHAAMWYDAGQSGVRGVPSLHTLVEDADEIQEMLNDLATNLCAYREKEETK
;
A
#
# COMPACT_ATOMS: atom_id res chain seq x y z
N MET A 1 13.41 -14.84 -13.07
CA MET A 1 13.19 -13.69 -12.20
C MET A 1 14.43 -13.37 -11.38
N ASN A 2 14.66 -12.11 -11.09
CA ASN A 2 15.82 -11.68 -10.32
C ASN A 2 15.71 -12.16 -8.87
N THR A 3 16.73 -12.85 -8.36
CA THR A 3 16.75 -13.37 -6.99
C THR A 3 16.59 -12.25 -5.96
N ASN A 4 17.16 -11.07 -6.21
CA ASN A 4 17.02 -9.93 -5.32
C ASN A 4 15.58 -9.43 -5.25
N LEU A 5 14.89 -9.48 -6.38
CA LEU A 5 13.48 -9.08 -6.45
C LEU A 5 12.61 -10.08 -5.69
N GLU A 6 12.90 -11.37 -5.81
CA GLU A 6 12.19 -12.41 -5.06
C GLU A 6 12.36 -12.24 -3.55
N LYS A 7 13.56 -11.91 -3.11
CA LYS A 7 13.84 -11.64 -1.69
C LYS A 7 13.09 -10.41 -1.20
N LEU A 8 13.04 -9.37 -2.04
CA LEU A 8 12.29 -8.16 -1.71
C LEU A 8 10.80 -8.47 -1.56
N PHE A 9 10.23 -9.25 -2.47
CA PHE A 9 8.83 -9.64 -2.39
C PHE A 9 8.56 -10.43 -1.12
N ALA A 10 9.42 -11.39 -0.78
CA ALA A 10 9.27 -12.17 0.45
C ALA A 10 9.33 -11.28 1.68
N TYR A 11 10.21 -10.29 1.68
CA TYR A 11 10.30 -9.33 2.78
C TYR A 11 9.00 -8.53 2.92
N ILE A 12 8.46 -8.02 1.81
CA ILE A 12 7.19 -7.27 1.81
C ILE A 12 6.06 -8.14 2.38
N GLU A 13 6.02 -9.42 2.03
CA GLU A 13 5.02 -10.34 2.56
C GLU A 13 5.15 -10.52 4.07
N THR A 14 6.37 -10.48 4.62
CA THR A 14 6.55 -10.55 6.08
C THR A 14 6.00 -9.32 6.80
N LEU A 15 5.82 -8.21 6.08
CA LEU A 15 5.25 -6.98 6.62
C LEU A 15 3.71 -6.97 6.57
N GLY A 16 3.11 -8.03 6.05
CA GLY A 16 1.66 -8.17 5.99
C GLY A 16 1.03 -7.82 4.66
N TRP A 17 1.81 -7.55 3.63
CA TRP A 17 1.30 -7.20 2.31
C TRP A 17 1.33 -8.42 1.38
N ASP A 18 0.30 -8.52 0.54
CA ASP A 18 0.28 -9.49 -0.55
C ASP A 18 0.92 -8.88 -1.78
N VAL A 19 1.72 -9.66 -2.51
CA VAL A 19 2.47 -9.20 -3.67
C VAL A 19 2.06 -10.00 -4.89
N TYR A 20 1.67 -9.28 -5.96
CA TYR A 20 1.30 -9.90 -7.23
C TYR A 20 2.10 -9.27 -8.37
N CYS A 21 2.76 -10.09 -9.16
CA CYS A 21 3.48 -9.65 -10.36
C CYS A 21 2.57 -9.81 -11.56
N ASP A 22 2.38 -8.73 -12.32
CA ASP A 22 1.49 -8.75 -13.49
C ASP A 22 2.16 -9.26 -14.76
N GLY A 23 3.47 -9.46 -14.72
CA GLY A 23 4.21 -9.99 -15.88
C GLY A 23 4.61 -8.94 -16.92
N ASP A 24 4.20 -7.71 -16.72
CA ASP A 24 4.49 -6.59 -17.62
C ASP A 24 5.44 -5.55 -16.99
N GLY A 25 6.08 -5.90 -15.89
CA GLY A 25 6.94 -4.99 -15.14
C GLY A 25 6.22 -4.24 -14.03
N SER A 26 4.94 -4.53 -13.82
CA SER A 26 4.13 -3.95 -12.74
C SER A 26 3.98 -4.93 -11.59
N VAL A 27 3.89 -4.40 -10.38
CA VAL A 27 3.68 -5.17 -9.15
C VAL A 27 2.52 -4.54 -8.40
N GLU A 28 1.57 -5.36 -7.97
CA GLU A 28 0.44 -4.90 -7.14
C GLU A 28 0.67 -5.33 -5.70
N LEU A 29 0.48 -4.38 -4.77
CA LEU A 29 0.61 -4.62 -3.34
C LEU A 29 -0.75 -4.41 -2.68
N TYR A 30 -1.20 -5.40 -1.89
CA TYR A 30 -2.53 -5.38 -1.26
C TYR A 30 -2.44 -5.66 0.23
N GLN A 31 -3.26 -4.99 1.01
CA GLN A 31 -3.47 -5.29 2.42
C GLN A 31 -4.85 -4.77 2.83
N PHE A 32 -5.57 -5.54 3.65
CA PHE A 32 -6.82 -5.04 4.23
C PHE A 32 -6.54 -3.96 5.26
N SER A 33 -7.30 -2.88 5.21
CA SER A 33 -7.26 -1.85 6.24
C SER A 33 -7.95 -2.35 7.52
N PRO A 34 -7.79 -1.67 8.65
CA PRO A 34 -8.46 -2.05 9.90
C PRO A 34 -9.99 -2.12 9.78
N ALA A 35 -10.60 -1.29 8.94
CA ALA A 35 -12.05 -1.34 8.71
C ALA A 35 -12.44 -2.39 7.67
N GLY A 36 -11.48 -3.10 7.08
CA GLY A 36 -11.75 -4.18 6.13
C GLY A 36 -11.75 -3.76 4.67
N GLU A 37 -11.27 -2.55 4.35
CA GLU A 37 -11.11 -2.14 2.95
C GLU A 37 -9.97 -2.94 2.31
N ASP A 38 -10.23 -3.49 1.13
CA ASP A 38 -9.21 -4.18 0.34
C ASP A 38 -8.37 -3.12 -0.38
N PHE A 39 -7.38 -2.59 0.33
CA PHE A 39 -6.54 -1.52 -0.19
C PHE A 39 -5.40 -2.09 -1.01
N GLY A 40 -5.17 -1.53 -2.19
CA GLY A 40 -4.06 -1.95 -3.04
C GLY A 40 -3.58 -0.81 -3.92
N PHE A 41 -2.34 -0.95 -4.38
CA PHE A 41 -1.76 0.01 -5.32
C PHE A 41 -0.71 -0.68 -6.16
N THR A 42 -0.35 -0.05 -7.29
CA THR A 42 0.57 -0.61 -8.27
C THR A 42 1.88 0.17 -8.29
N VAL A 43 2.99 -0.55 -8.36
CA VAL A 43 4.33 0.03 -8.48
C VAL A 43 5.07 -0.70 -9.60
N SER A 44 6.23 -0.17 -10.01
CA SER A 44 7.05 -0.83 -11.01
C SER A 44 8.06 -1.76 -10.35
N GLU A 45 8.43 -2.85 -11.03
CA GLU A 45 9.46 -3.76 -10.55
C GLU A 45 10.81 -3.07 -10.40
N ASN A 46 11.15 -2.22 -11.36
CA ASN A 46 12.47 -1.58 -11.43
C ASN A 46 12.66 -0.49 -10.40
N ASN A 47 11.57 0.16 -9.96
CA ASN A 47 11.63 1.29 -9.03
C ASN A 47 10.68 1.07 -7.85
N LEU A 48 10.50 -0.19 -7.44
CA LEU A 48 9.50 -0.55 -6.44
C LEU A 48 9.59 0.30 -5.17
N ILE A 49 10.77 0.39 -4.58
CA ILE A 49 10.93 1.11 -3.30
C ILE A 49 10.67 2.60 -3.47
N GLU A 50 11.20 3.21 -4.53
CA GLU A 50 10.95 4.64 -4.81
C GLU A 50 9.47 4.90 -5.09
N ASP A 51 8.81 4.01 -5.82
CA ASP A 51 7.39 4.15 -6.12
C ASP A 51 6.54 4.03 -4.85
N VAL A 52 6.87 3.12 -3.94
CA VAL A 52 6.18 3.01 -2.64
C VAL A 52 6.37 4.30 -1.85
N LYS A 53 7.58 4.81 -1.79
CA LYS A 53 7.88 6.04 -1.08
C LYS A 53 7.10 7.22 -1.66
N ASP A 54 7.09 7.36 -2.99
CA ASP A 54 6.37 8.44 -3.65
C ASP A 54 4.87 8.33 -3.42
N TYR A 55 4.34 7.11 -3.46
CA TYR A 55 2.92 6.87 -3.20
C TYR A 55 2.56 7.25 -1.77
N ALA A 56 3.38 6.85 -0.79
CA ALA A 56 3.15 7.19 0.62
C ALA A 56 3.17 8.70 0.85
N GLU A 57 4.08 9.40 0.21
CA GLU A 57 4.21 10.85 0.33
C GLU A 57 3.05 11.61 -0.32
N SER A 58 2.48 11.07 -1.40
CA SER A 58 1.39 11.71 -2.14
C SER A 58 0.00 11.28 -1.66
N PHE A 59 -0.09 10.27 -0.78
CA PHE A 59 -1.38 9.78 -0.32
C PHE A 59 -2.10 10.83 0.52
N ASP A 60 -3.35 11.13 0.16
CA ASP A 60 -4.20 12.06 0.89
C ASP A 60 -5.33 11.26 1.52
N SER A 61 -5.27 11.08 2.84
CA SER A 61 -6.23 10.26 3.58
C SER A 61 -7.65 10.84 3.50
N GLU A 62 -7.78 12.15 3.54
CA GLU A 62 -9.10 12.80 3.47
C GLU A 62 -9.73 12.60 2.08
N GLU A 63 -8.95 12.79 1.03
CA GLU A 63 -9.42 12.58 -0.34
C GLU A 63 -9.80 11.11 -0.56
N HIS A 64 -8.98 10.18 -0.08
CA HIS A 64 -9.26 8.75 -0.20
C HIS A 64 -10.56 8.39 0.50
N ALA A 65 -10.77 8.87 1.72
CA ALA A 65 -11.99 8.61 2.47
C ALA A 65 -13.22 9.19 1.78
N ALA A 66 -13.10 10.41 1.25
CA ALA A 66 -14.21 11.06 0.54
C ALA A 66 -14.59 10.32 -0.73
N MET A 67 -13.61 9.87 -1.50
CA MET A 67 -13.85 9.10 -2.72
C MET A 67 -14.56 7.77 -2.41
N TRP A 68 -14.11 7.09 -1.37
CA TRP A 68 -14.72 5.83 -0.98
C TRP A 68 -16.15 6.03 -0.45
N TYR A 69 -16.36 7.07 0.36
CA TYR A 69 -17.68 7.42 0.87
C TYR A 69 -18.64 7.70 -0.27
N ASP A 70 -18.21 8.51 -1.25
CA ASP A 70 -19.03 8.84 -2.41
C ASP A 70 -19.36 7.60 -3.25
N ALA A 71 -18.39 6.72 -3.44
CA ALA A 71 -18.57 5.49 -4.21
C ALA A 71 -19.56 4.53 -3.56
N GLY A 72 -19.58 4.50 -2.20
CA GLY A 72 -20.44 3.59 -1.45
C GLY A 72 -21.79 4.17 -1.06
N GLN A 73 -22.06 5.44 -1.39
CA GLN A 73 -23.12 6.21 -0.77
C GLN A 73 -24.53 5.99 -1.33
N SER A 74 -24.69 5.28 -2.40
CA SER A 74 -26.00 5.17 -3.10
C SER A 74 -27.04 4.33 -2.34
N GLY A 75 -27.18 4.54 -1.04
CA GLY A 75 -28.17 3.88 -0.23
C GLY A 75 -27.85 2.46 0.15
N VAL A 76 -26.59 2.06 0.07
CA VAL A 76 -26.15 0.72 0.41
C VAL A 76 -26.01 0.61 1.93
N ARG A 77 -26.68 -0.38 2.52
CA ARG A 77 -26.58 -0.64 3.96
C ARG A 77 -25.15 -1.11 4.29
N GLY A 78 -24.65 -0.66 5.43
CA GLY A 78 -23.35 -1.08 5.93
C GLY A 78 -22.19 -0.23 5.47
N VAL A 79 -22.47 0.87 4.74
CA VAL A 79 -21.42 1.83 4.41
C VAL A 79 -21.02 2.56 5.70
N PRO A 80 -19.72 2.55 6.07
CA PRO A 80 -19.28 3.26 7.26
C PRO A 80 -19.53 4.77 7.14
N SER A 81 -19.62 5.46 8.27
CA SER A 81 -19.73 6.92 8.27
C SER A 81 -18.44 7.53 7.69
N LEU A 82 -18.54 8.76 7.20
CA LEU A 82 -17.38 9.47 6.69
C LEU A 82 -16.27 9.56 7.75
N HIS A 83 -16.65 9.79 9.00
CA HIS A 83 -15.70 9.84 10.11
C HIS A 83 -14.91 8.53 10.24
N THR A 84 -15.60 7.40 10.17
CA THR A 84 -14.95 6.08 10.22
C THR A 84 -14.01 5.89 9.04
N LEU A 85 -14.42 6.32 7.85
CA LEU A 85 -13.58 6.20 6.65
C LEU A 85 -12.35 7.09 6.73
N VAL A 86 -12.45 8.28 7.32
CA VAL A 86 -11.30 9.16 7.53
C VAL A 86 -10.32 8.52 8.49
N GLU A 87 -10.81 7.97 9.61
CA GLU A 87 -9.94 7.25 10.56
C GLU A 87 -9.25 6.07 9.91
N ASP A 88 -9.99 5.30 9.10
CA ASP A 88 -9.43 4.15 8.40
C ASP A 88 -8.38 4.58 7.37
N ALA A 89 -8.64 5.66 6.64
CA ALA A 89 -7.69 6.20 5.67
C ALA A 89 -6.41 6.70 6.35
N ASP A 90 -6.51 7.25 7.55
CA ASP A 90 -5.33 7.64 8.34
C ASP A 90 -4.51 6.42 8.73
N GLU A 91 -5.17 5.30 9.05
CA GLU A 91 -4.47 4.04 9.32
C GLU A 91 -3.78 3.50 8.06
N ILE A 92 -4.42 3.63 6.90
CA ILE A 92 -3.81 3.27 5.61
C ILE A 92 -2.56 4.13 5.38
N GLN A 93 -2.63 5.42 5.68
CA GLN A 93 -1.48 6.31 5.58
C GLN A 93 -0.31 5.80 6.44
N GLU A 94 -0.59 5.38 7.66
CA GLU A 94 0.43 4.81 8.53
C GLU A 94 0.99 3.52 7.97
N MET A 95 0.13 2.66 7.42
CA MET A 95 0.57 1.42 6.76
C MET A 95 1.54 1.72 5.62
N LEU A 96 1.23 2.72 4.80
CA LEU A 96 2.08 3.12 3.68
C LEU A 96 3.41 3.71 4.16
N ASN A 97 3.37 4.54 5.19
CA ASN A 97 4.57 5.14 5.76
C ASN A 97 5.48 4.08 6.37
N ASP A 98 4.90 3.11 7.07
CA ASP A 98 5.65 2.00 7.66
C ASP A 98 6.29 1.15 6.56
N LEU A 99 5.54 0.84 5.51
CA LEU A 99 6.07 0.07 4.38
C LEU A 99 7.25 0.81 3.73
N ALA A 100 7.07 2.10 3.44
CA ALA A 100 8.13 2.90 2.81
C ALA A 100 9.38 2.97 3.70
N THR A 101 9.20 3.16 5.00
CA THR A 101 10.31 3.22 5.96
C THR A 101 11.07 1.90 6.01
N ASN A 102 10.33 0.79 6.08
CA ASN A 102 10.94 -0.54 6.14
C ASN A 102 11.66 -0.89 4.84
N LEU A 103 11.11 -0.52 3.70
CA LEU A 103 11.76 -0.79 2.41
C LEU A 103 13.02 0.05 2.22
N CYS A 104 13.02 1.30 2.66
CA CYS A 104 14.23 2.13 2.61
C CYS A 104 15.32 1.54 3.49
N ALA A 105 14.97 1.08 4.69
CA ALA A 105 15.93 0.43 5.59
C ALA A 105 16.46 -0.88 4.99
N TYR A 106 15.59 -1.65 4.36
CA TYR A 106 15.99 -2.89 3.66
C TYR A 106 16.99 -2.60 2.56
N ARG A 107 16.74 -1.59 1.74
CA ARG A 107 17.64 -1.18 0.66
C ARG A 107 18.99 -0.76 1.19
N GLU A 108 19.04 0.02 2.27
CA GLU A 108 20.29 0.46 2.88
C GLU A 108 21.11 -0.73 3.38
N LYS A 109 20.45 -1.71 3.99
CA LYS A 109 21.11 -2.94 4.45
C LYS A 109 21.74 -3.72 3.30
N GLU A 110 21.04 -3.84 2.18
CA GLU A 110 21.53 -4.55 1.03
C GLU A 110 22.71 -3.82 0.37
N GLU A 111 22.69 -2.48 0.36
CA GLU A 111 23.77 -1.68 -0.22
C GLU A 111 25.04 -1.68 0.61
N THR A 112 24.95 -1.94 1.91
CA THR A 112 26.11 -1.89 2.82
C THR A 112 26.81 -3.24 2.98
N LYS A 113 26.35 -4.27 2.32
CA LYS A 113 26.99 -5.58 2.36
C LYS A 113 28.19 -5.67 1.47
#